data_3a5e33a042663c07971a6336b4492084
#
_entry.id   3a5e33a042663c07971a6336b4492084
#
_cell.length_a   1.000
_cell.length_b   1.000
_cell.length_c   1.000
_cell.angle_alpha   90.00
_cell.angle_beta   90.00
_cell.angle_gamma   90.00
#
_symmetry.space_group_name_H-M   'P 1'
#
loop_
_entity.id
_entity.type
_entity.pdbx_description
1 polymer ?
#
loop_
_entity_poly.entity_id
_entity_poly.type
_entity_poly.pdbx_seq_one_letter_code
_entity_poly.pdbx_strand_id
1 'polypeptide(L)'
;MYTDWKEGPHHRYMKGPLHNVKNGDELRLTVSMPPRFGKSETIAYLFIAWYLGHHPHHHIMMATHTSTLSADFGRKVRNLIDTDKYREIFPNTIVSRDKSASDNWATTSGGKYLAIGIGANVAGHGAHLLIADDLVSEQAVLANPDAAFETAWTYMQVGPMQRLMPGGRIVMIGTRWGKKDPIGRALAWAEQNPTALPWQEIRFPAILPSGKSLWPAQWPIDQLLAKKAGMQPQYWSAQYMQEPTSEEGALLKRNWWKIWEKEDPPDMEFVLQVWDTAHETKNNNDYSACLTWGVWYNEESHRHELMLLNAIRNRWEFPQLKEIVLEQYKEWEPECLLVEKKAAGAPLIQELRQMDISVEEYSPSRGAAGVSNDKRARVHSVSPLLFDGVVWAPDFRWAHEVINECAEFPNGEHDDYVDCVTMALSRYRRGGFISLKSDRQDEPKIFRRSRQAAYY
;
A
#
# COMPACT_ATOMS: atom_id res chain seq x y z
N MET A 1 -17.46 -31.35 19.49
CA MET A 1 -17.78 -29.92 19.34
C MET A 1 -17.48 -29.44 17.91
N TYR A 2 -16.34 -29.77 17.32
CA TYR A 2 -15.99 -29.57 15.92
C TYR A 2 -15.61 -30.91 15.32
N THR A 3 -16.55 -31.60 14.71
CA THR A 3 -16.30 -32.95 14.15
C THR A 3 -15.41 -32.92 12.90
N ASP A 4 -15.33 -31.76 12.22
CA ASP A 4 -14.59 -31.60 10.96
C ASP A 4 -13.35 -30.70 11.07
N TRP A 5 -12.99 -30.22 12.28
CA TRP A 5 -11.81 -29.39 12.48
C TRP A 5 -10.52 -30.20 12.37
N LYS A 6 -9.72 -29.87 11.35
CA LYS A 6 -8.40 -30.45 11.16
C LYS A 6 -7.35 -29.49 11.74
N GLU A 7 -6.85 -29.78 12.94
CA GLU A 7 -5.84 -28.94 13.57
C GLU A 7 -4.53 -28.97 12.76
N GLY A 8 -4.05 -27.80 12.33
CA GLY A 8 -2.75 -27.63 11.67
C GLY A 8 -1.62 -27.35 12.66
N PRO A 9 -0.34 -27.49 12.22
CA PRO A 9 0.82 -27.18 13.07
C PRO A 9 0.81 -25.76 13.63
N HIS A 10 0.40 -24.78 12.83
CA HIS A 10 0.31 -23.36 13.23
C HIS A 10 -0.76 -23.14 14.33
N HIS A 11 -1.86 -23.86 14.32
CA HIS A 11 -2.86 -23.79 15.39
C HIS A 11 -2.27 -24.28 16.72
N ARG A 12 -1.46 -25.35 16.69
CA ARG A 12 -0.76 -25.84 17.91
C ARG A 12 0.25 -24.84 18.41
N TYR A 13 1.04 -24.23 17.49
CA TYR A 13 2.00 -23.21 17.83
C TYR A 13 1.35 -22.01 18.52
N MET A 14 0.21 -21.54 18.03
CA MET A 14 -0.51 -20.39 18.60
C MET A 14 -0.96 -20.62 20.06
N LYS A 15 -1.12 -21.85 20.51
CA LYS A 15 -1.55 -22.13 21.90
C LYS A 15 -0.62 -21.50 22.92
N GLY A 16 0.69 -21.54 22.72
CA GLY A 16 1.69 -20.92 23.61
C GLY A 16 1.54 -19.41 23.72
N PRO A 17 1.72 -18.65 22.63
CA PRO A 17 1.53 -17.20 22.63
C PRO A 17 0.16 -16.73 23.16
N LEU A 18 -0.93 -17.42 22.79
CA LEU A 18 -2.26 -17.09 23.31
C LEU A 18 -2.40 -17.38 24.82
N HIS A 19 -1.68 -18.39 25.31
CA HIS A 19 -1.61 -18.65 26.75
C HIS A 19 -0.89 -17.51 27.49
N ASN A 20 0.22 -17.01 26.93
CA ASN A 20 0.93 -15.86 27.49
C ASN A 20 0.04 -14.58 27.49
N VAL A 21 -0.72 -14.35 26.42
CA VAL A 21 -1.71 -13.26 26.38
C VAL A 21 -2.77 -13.47 27.47
N LYS A 22 -3.31 -14.68 27.65
CA LYS A 22 -4.29 -14.97 28.68
C LYS A 22 -3.75 -14.69 30.09
N ASN A 23 -2.50 -15.05 30.36
CA ASN A 23 -1.87 -14.81 31.65
C ASN A 23 -1.50 -13.34 31.88
N GLY A 24 -1.29 -12.55 30.81
CA GLY A 24 -0.79 -11.18 30.89
C GLY A 24 0.73 -11.08 30.80
N ASP A 25 1.41 -12.18 30.45
CA ASP A 25 2.85 -12.23 30.17
C ASP A 25 3.16 -11.55 28.84
N GLU A 26 2.20 -11.55 27.89
CA GLU A 26 2.26 -10.88 26.61
C GLU A 26 1.07 -9.91 26.48
N LEU A 27 1.36 -8.60 26.31
CA LEU A 27 0.33 -7.57 26.24
C LEU A 27 0.01 -7.14 24.80
N ARG A 28 0.89 -7.40 23.85
CA ARG A 28 0.75 -6.96 22.46
C ARG A 28 1.17 -8.08 21.52
N LEU A 29 0.23 -8.66 20.81
CA LEU A 29 0.46 -9.77 19.89
C LEU A 29 -0.10 -9.44 18.50
N THR A 30 0.71 -9.59 17.46
CA THR A 30 0.24 -9.61 16.07
C THR A 30 0.35 -11.02 15.51
N VAL A 31 -0.68 -11.45 14.78
CA VAL A 31 -0.67 -12.74 14.06
C VAL A 31 -1.13 -12.50 12.64
N SER A 32 -0.23 -12.71 11.69
CA SER A 32 -0.55 -12.64 10.27
C SER A 32 -0.55 -14.03 9.64
N MET A 33 -1.57 -14.30 8.80
CA MET A 33 -1.82 -15.63 8.25
C MET A 33 -2.64 -15.53 6.96
N PRO A 34 -2.44 -16.46 6.00
CA PRO A 34 -3.21 -16.44 4.76
C PRO A 34 -4.72 -16.56 4.96
N PRO A 35 -5.52 -16.13 3.99
CA PRO A 35 -6.96 -16.35 4.01
C PRO A 35 -7.31 -17.83 4.10
N ARG A 36 -8.33 -18.17 4.90
CA ARG A 36 -8.82 -19.55 5.08
C ARG A 36 -7.84 -20.53 5.76
N PHE A 37 -6.88 -20.00 6.54
CA PHE A 37 -5.98 -20.83 7.37
C PHE A 37 -6.40 -20.88 8.86
N GLY A 38 -7.63 -20.45 9.19
CA GLY A 38 -8.22 -20.62 10.51
C GLY A 38 -7.91 -19.55 11.53
N LYS A 39 -7.31 -18.38 11.12
CA LYS A 39 -6.94 -17.30 12.03
C LYS A 39 -8.10 -16.80 12.90
N SER A 40 -9.19 -16.37 12.27
CA SER A 40 -10.36 -15.83 12.97
C SER A 40 -11.09 -16.88 13.80
N GLU A 41 -11.17 -18.11 13.27
CA GLU A 41 -11.79 -19.23 14.01
C GLU A 41 -11.03 -19.56 15.29
N THR A 42 -9.70 -19.54 15.24
CA THR A 42 -8.86 -19.83 16.40
C THR A 42 -8.85 -18.66 17.39
N ILE A 43 -8.71 -17.41 16.92
CA ILE A 43 -8.46 -16.26 17.80
C ILE A 43 -9.73 -15.48 18.08
N ALA A 44 -10.49 -15.09 17.04
CA ALA A 44 -11.70 -14.27 17.25
C ALA A 44 -12.90 -15.08 17.80
N TYR A 45 -12.80 -16.40 17.79
CA TYR A 45 -13.85 -17.27 18.32
C TYR A 45 -13.38 -18.13 19.48
N LEU A 46 -12.55 -19.16 19.23
CA LEU A 46 -12.18 -20.15 20.26
C LEU A 46 -11.37 -19.54 21.40
N PHE A 47 -10.40 -18.68 21.10
CA PHE A 47 -9.57 -18.03 22.10
C PHE A 47 -10.39 -17.08 23.00
N ILE A 48 -11.32 -16.30 22.44
CA ILE A 48 -12.19 -15.43 23.23
C ILE A 48 -13.02 -16.25 24.22
N ALA A 49 -13.62 -17.35 23.76
CA ALA A 49 -14.39 -18.21 24.65
C ALA A 49 -13.50 -18.81 25.76
N TRP A 50 -12.34 -19.32 25.41
CA TRP A 50 -11.38 -19.88 26.37
C TRP A 50 -10.85 -18.83 27.36
N TYR A 51 -10.56 -17.61 26.87
CA TYR A 51 -10.14 -16.49 27.70
C TYR A 51 -11.18 -16.11 28.73
N LEU A 52 -12.46 -15.99 28.33
CA LEU A 52 -13.57 -15.70 29.25
C LEU A 52 -13.81 -16.82 30.25
N GLY A 53 -13.53 -18.08 29.88
CA GLY A 53 -13.57 -19.21 30.80
C GLY A 53 -12.63 -19.02 31.99
N HIS A 54 -11.45 -18.46 31.77
CA HIS A 54 -10.48 -18.16 32.83
C HIS A 54 -10.69 -16.79 33.49
N HIS A 55 -11.29 -15.84 32.78
CA HIS A 55 -11.52 -14.47 33.22
C HIS A 55 -12.99 -14.05 33.03
N PRO A 56 -13.95 -14.68 33.73
CA PRO A 56 -15.38 -14.47 33.48
C PRO A 56 -15.89 -13.05 33.75
N HIS A 57 -15.09 -12.22 34.40
CA HIS A 57 -15.37 -10.80 34.72
C HIS A 57 -14.68 -9.81 33.78
N HIS A 58 -13.84 -10.27 32.85
CA HIS A 58 -13.13 -9.40 31.93
C HIS A 58 -14.03 -8.88 30.78
N HIS A 59 -13.72 -7.68 30.32
CA HIS A 59 -14.39 -7.05 29.18
C HIS A 59 -13.59 -7.31 27.91
N ILE A 60 -14.25 -7.83 26.91
CA ILE A 60 -13.70 -8.07 25.59
C ILE A 60 -14.24 -7.02 24.62
N MET A 61 -13.37 -6.41 23.84
CA MET A 61 -13.74 -5.58 22.70
C MET A 61 -13.25 -6.26 21.43
N MET A 62 -14.16 -6.52 20.50
CA MET A 62 -13.87 -7.18 19.22
C MET A 62 -14.07 -6.19 18.09
N ALA A 63 -12.98 -5.82 17.41
CA ALA A 63 -12.96 -4.88 16.31
C ALA A 63 -12.73 -5.60 14.97
N THR A 64 -13.54 -5.29 13.95
CA THR A 64 -13.35 -5.71 12.57
C THR A 64 -13.69 -4.54 11.64
N HIS A 65 -13.51 -4.71 10.31
CA HIS A 65 -13.87 -3.66 9.35
C HIS A 65 -15.38 -3.32 9.36
N THR A 66 -16.26 -4.23 9.84
CA THR A 66 -17.70 -3.97 10.01
C THR A 66 -18.21 -4.48 11.36
N SER A 67 -19.15 -3.77 11.98
CA SER A 67 -19.79 -4.22 13.24
C SER A 67 -20.57 -5.53 13.07
N THR A 68 -21.10 -5.80 11.89
CA THR A 68 -21.82 -7.05 11.59
C THR A 68 -20.91 -8.28 11.74
N LEU A 69 -19.68 -8.22 11.21
CA LEU A 69 -18.73 -9.32 11.31
C LEU A 69 -18.32 -9.58 12.76
N SER A 70 -18.03 -8.53 13.53
CA SER A 70 -17.68 -8.67 14.94
C SER A 70 -18.86 -9.17 15.80
N ALA A 71 -20.10 -8.80 15.46
CA ALA A 71 -21.31 -9.33 16.10
C ALA A 71 -21.54 -10.82 15.79
N ASP A 72 -21.21 -11.26 14.57
CA ASP A 72 -21.29 -12.68 14.23
C ASP A 72 -20.32 -13.53 15.06
N PHE A 73 -19.09 -13.05 15.30
CA PHE A 73 -18.19 -13.70 16.24
C PHE A 73 -18.74 -13.66 17.68
N GLY A 74 -19.30 -12.55 18.11
CA GLY A 74 -19.94 -12.44 19.43
C GLY A 74 -21.05 -13.46 19.63
N ARG A 75 -21.88 -13.66 18.62
CA ARG A 75 -22.93 -14.69 18.63
C ARG A 75 -22.35 -16.10 18.74
N LYS A 76 -21.29 -16.41 17.95
CA LYS A 76 -20.62 -17.72 18.01
C LYS A 76 -20.02 -18.00 19.39
N VAL A 77 -19.28 -17.01 19.95
CA VAL A 77 -18.68 -17.12 21.29
C VAL A 77 -19.75 -17.34 22.34
N ARG A 78 -20.81 -16.53 22.34
CA ARG A 78 -21.92 -16.66 23.26
C ARG A 78 -22.58 -18.05 23.20
N ASN A 79 -22.85 -18.53 21.99
CA ASN A 79 -23.46 -19.85 21.80
C ASN A 79 -22.55 -21.00 22.26
N LEU A 80 -21.22 -20.86 22.12
CA LEU A 80 -20.27 -21.83 22.65
C LEU A 80 -20.25 -21.85 24.18
N ILE A 81 -20.25 -20.70 24.81
CA ILE A 81 -20.31 -20.55 26.28
C ILE A 81 -21.60 -21.18 26.84
N ASP A 82 -22.68 -21.14 26.08
CA ASP A 82 -23.98 -21.66 26.49
C ASP A 82 -24.12 -23.17 26.34
N THR A 83 -23.11 -23.89 25.81
CA THR A 83 -23.12 -25.37 25.70
C THR A 83 -22.81 -26.06 27.03
N ASP A 84 -23.41 -27.21 27.26
CA ASP A 84 -23.17 -28.02 28.47
C ASP A 84 -21.68 -28.38 28.63
N LYS A 85 -21.01 -28.78 27.56
CA LYS A 85 -19.56 -29.11 27.57
C LYS A 85 -18.68 -27.96 27.97
N TYR A 86 -19.04 -26.74 27.58
CA TYR A 86 -18.27 -25.54 27.99
C TYR A 86 -18.49 -25.27 29.48
N ARG A 87 -19.76 -25.41 29.96
CA ARG A 87 -20.12 -25.18 31.38
C ARG A 87 -19.51 -26.23 32.31
N GLU A 88 -19.32 -27.47 31.86
CA GLU A 88 -18.58 -28.50 32.59
C GLU A 88 -17.13 -28.05 32.85
N ILE A 89 -16.47 -27.41 31.89
CA ILE A 89 -15.08 -26.95 31.98
C ILE A 89 -14.96 -25.62 32.73
N PHE A 90 -15.89 -24.69 32.47
CA PHE A 90 -15.90 -23.32 32.98
C PHE A 90 -17.22 -22.97 33.64
N PRO A 91 -17.54 -23.54 34.81
CA PRO A 91 -18.85 -23.39 35.45
C PRO A 91 -19.18 -21.96 35.87
N ASN A 92 -18.16 -21.09 36.05
CA ASN A 92 -18.33 -19.71 36.49
C ASN A 92 -18.58 -18.72 35.32
N THR A 93 -18.57 -19.19 34.08
CA THR A 93 -18.77 -18.35 32.89
C THR A 93 -20.16 -18.64 32.31
N ILE A 94 -21.13 -17.88 32.73
CA ILE A 94 -22.54 -18.01 32.32
C ILE A 94 -22.98 -16.72 31.63
N VAL A 95 -23.62 -16.83 30.48
CA VAL A 95 -24.20 -15.68 29.78
C VAL A 95 -25.38 -15.11 30.55
N SER A 96 -25.40 -13.79 30.78
CA SER A 96 -26.50 -13.11 31.40
C SER A 96 -27.72 -13.06 30.48
N ARG A 97 -28.91 -13.36 31.02
CA ARG A 97 -30.16 -13.29 30.25
C ARG A 97 -30.61 -11.85 29.98
N ASP A 98 -30.26 -10.93 30.87
CA ASP A 98 -30.70 -9.52 30.78
C ASP A 98 -29.92 -8.74 29.70
N LYS A 99 -28.75 -9.23 29.31
CA LYS A 99 -27.89 -8.62 28.27
C LYS A 99 -27.27 -9.66 27.39
N SER A 100 -27.99 -10.05 26.34
CA SER A 100 -27.64 -11.18 25.45
C SER A 100 -27.76 -10.89 23.96
N ALA A 101 -27.65 -9.61 23.52
CA ALA A 101 -27.59 -9.23 22.12
C ALA A 101 -26.33 -9.82 21.44
N SER A 102 -26.32 -9.97 20.12
CA SER A 102 -25.19 -10.56 19.41
C SER A 102 -23.93 -9.67 19.44
N ASP A 103 -24.13 -8.37 19.46
CA ASP A 103 -23.10 -7.33 19.42
C ASP A 103 -22.65 -6.85 20.80
N ASN A 104 -23.51 -7.05 21.82
CA ASN A 104 -23.25 -6.58 23.19
C ASN A 104 -23.93 -7.51 24.20
N TRP A 105 -23.15 -8.36 24.83
CA TRP A 105 -23.64 -9.28 25.86
C TRP A 105 -22.71 -9.32 27.07
N ALA A 106 -23.21 -9.88 28.15
CA ALA A 106 -22.50 -9.93 29.42
C ALA A 106 -22.52 -11.35 30.02
N THR A 107 -21.55 -11.63 30.91
CA THR A 107 -21.58 -12.77 31.80
C THR A 107 -22.26 -12.41 33.12
N THR A 108 -22.77 -13.39 33.84
CA THR A 108 -23.29 -13.21 35.21
C THR A 108 -22.21 -12.77 36.20
N SER A 109 -20.93 -13.01 35.87
CA SER A 109 -19.77 -12.58 36.67
C SER A 109 -19.31 -11.13 36.35
N GLY A 110 -20.06 -10.37 35.55
CA GLY A 110 -19.76 -8.97 35.21
C GLY A 110 -18.85 -8.79 33.97
N GLY A 111 -18.42 -9.85 33.33
CA GLY A 111 -17.71 -9.76 32.06
C GLY A 111 -18.60 -9.25 30.92
N LYS A 112 -17.98 -8.73 29.86
CA LYS A 112 -18.70 -8.14 28.73
C LYS A 112 -18.03 -8.50 27.42
N TYR A 113 -18.82 -8.62 26.39
CA TYR A 113 -18.38 -8.64 24.99
C TYR A 113 -19.01 -7.46 24.27
N LEU A 114 -18.19 -6.71 23.56
CA LEU A 114 -18.61 -5.58 22.72
C LEU A 114 -18.04 -5.77 21.30
N ALA A 115 -18.94 -5.87 20.33
CA ALA A 115 -18.61 -5.88 18.91
C ALA A 115 -18.54 -4.46 18.37
N ILE A 116 -17.48 -4.12 17.65
CA ILE A 116 -17.31 -2.82 17.00
C ILE A 116 -16.83 -2.99 15.56
N GLY A 117 -17.25 -2.08 14.68
CA GLY A 117 -16.67 -1.85 13.36
C GLY A 117 -15.81 -0.60 13.35
N ILE A 118 -15.01 -0.42 12.32
CA ILE A 118 -14.25 0.82 12.10
C ILE A 118 -15.22 2.01 12.08
N GLY A 119 -14.91 3.06 12.88
CA GLY A 119 -15.75 4.26 13.02
C GLY A 119 -16.82 4.17 14.11
N ALA A 120 -17.02 3.02 14.78
CA ALA A 120 -18.00 2.89 15.85
C ALA A 120 -17.63 3.71 17.09
N ASN A 121 -18.61 4.23 17.79
CA ASN A 121 -18.40 4.92 19.07
C ASN A 121 -18.09 3.92 20.18
N VAL A 122 -16.95 4.08 20.83
CA VAL A 122 -16.48 3.24 21.96
C VAL A 122 -16.45 3.98 23.29
N ALA A 123 -17.00 5.20 23.35
CA ALA A 123 -17.04 5.99 24.57
C ALA A 123 -17.82 5.27 25.69
N GLY A 124 -17.31 5.33 26.92
CA GLY A 124 -17.93 4.67 28.08
C GLY A 124 -17.68 3.16 28.18
N HIS A 125 -16.92 2.56 27.27
CA HIS A 125 -16.56 1.14 27.32
C HIS A 125 -15.06 0.96 27.64
N GLY A 126 -14.75 0.08 28.59
CA GLY A 126 -13.38 -0.35 28.90
C GLY A 126 -13.14 -1.78 28.40
N ALA A 127 -11.90 -2.14 28.09
CA ALA A 127 -11.53 -3.48 27.66
C ALA A 127 -10.29 -4.02 28.39
N HIS A 128 -10.35 -5.28 28.82
CA HIS A 128 -9.22 -6.04 29.33
C HIS A 128 -8.50 -6.79 28.20
N LEU A 129 -9.25 -7.12 27.14
CA LEU A 129 -8.74 -7.74 25.91
C LEU A 129 -9.40 -7.07 24.70
N LEU A 130 -8.58 -6.54 23.82
CA LEU A 130 -8.97 -6.02 22.51
C LEU A 130 -8.50 -6.99 21.43
N ILE A 131 -9.44 -7.56 20.71
CA ILE A 131 -9.14 -8.36 19.51
C ILE A 131 -9.45 -7.51 18.29
N ALA A 132 -8.49 -7.38 17.39
CA ALA A 132 -8.63 -6.67 16.12
C ALA A 132 -8.43 -7.67 14.97
N ASP A 133 -9.49 -8.00 14.25
CA ASP A 133 -9.47 -9.00 13.16
C ASP A 133 -9.87 -8.37 11.83
N ASP A 134 -9.00 -8.49 10.84
CA ASP A 134 -9.21 -7.99 9.47
C ASP A 134 -9.84 -6.57 9.46
N LEU A 135 -9.10 -5.58 9.99
CA LEU A 135 -9.57 -4.20 10.19
C LEU A 135 -9.87 -3.45 8.89
N VAL A 136 -9.42 -3.95 7.75
CA VAL A 136 -9.66 -3.37 6.44
C VAL A 136 -10.38 -4.37 5.54
N SER A 137 -11.32 -3.89 4.74
CA SER A 137 -11.98 -4.73 3.73
C SER A 137 -11.17 -4.76 2.44
N GLU A 138 -11.29 -5.88 1.71
CA GLU A 138 -10.70 -6.03 0.38
C GLU A 138 -11.11 -4.87 -0.57
N GLN A 139 -12.39 -4.50 -0.58
CA GLN A 139 -12.90 -3.40 -1.41
C GLN A 139 -12.25 -2.06 -1.08
N ALA A 140 -12.07 -1.74 0.21
CA ALA A 140 -11.43 -0.50 0.61
C ALA A 140 -9.95 -0.47 0.22
N VAL A 141 -9.25 -1.59 0.36
CA VAL A 141 -7.84 -1.70 -0.04
C VAL A 141 -7.68 -1.58 -1.55
N LEU A 142 -8.54 -2.23 -2.34
CA LEU A 142 -8.49 -2.13 -3.80
C LEU A 142 -8.83 -0.73 -4.31
N ALA A 143 -9.73 -0.01 -3.63
CA ALA A 143 -10.10 1.35 -3.99
C ALA A 143 -8.99 2.36 -3.64
N ASN A 144 -8.51 2.36 -2.40
CA ASN A 144 -7.43 3.24 -1.94
C ASN A 144 -6.76 2.63 -0.69
N PRO A 145 -5.67 1.87 -0.84
CA PRO A 145 -5.01 1.18 0.26
C PRO A 145 -4.52 2.13 1.35
N ASP A 146 -3.90 3.28 0.98
CA ASP A 146 -3.35 4.22 1.98
C ASP A 146 -4.45 4.82 2.85
N ALA A 147 -5.56 5.26 2.25
CA ALA A 147 -6.69 5.81 2.99
C ALA A 147 -7.36 4.74 3.88
N ALA A 148 -7.48 3.50 3.39
CA ALA A 148 -8.05 2.40 4.16
C ALA A 148 -7.18 2.07 5.39
N PHE A 149 -5.86 1.98 5.21
CA PHE A 149 -4.90 1.70 6.27
C PHE A 149 -4.83 2.83 7.30
N GLU A 150 -4.80 4.08 6.81
CA GLU A 150 -4.79 5.27 7.67
C GLU A 150 -6.05 5.35 8.53
N THR A 151 -7.21 5.20 7.91
CA THR A 151 -8.50 5.26 8.61
C THR A 151 -8.59 4.18 9.70
N ALA A 152 -8.23 2.94 9.35
CA ALA A 152 -8.28 1.83 10.31
C ALA A 152 -7.30 2.03 11.47
N TRP A 153 -6.07 2.43 11.18
CA TRP A 153 -5.04 2.65 12.20
C TRP A 153 -5.37 3.82 13.12
N THR A 154 -5.73 4.97 12.56
CA THR A 154 -6.11 6.17 13.34
C THR A 154 -7.31 5.87 14.25
N TYR A 155 -8.36 5.21 13.73
CA TYR A 155 -9.49 4.79 14.53
C TYR A 155 -9.06 3.91 15.71
N MET A 156 -8.21 2.91 15.47
CA MET A 156 -7.72 2.03 16.53
C MET A 156 -6.94 2.80 17.59
N GLN A 157 -6.05 3.73 17.20
CA GLN A 157 -5.23 4.52 18.13
C GLN A 157 -6.07 5.45 18.99
N VAL A 158 -7.00 6.22 18.40
CA VAL A 158 -7.74 7.27 19.13
C VAL A 158 -8.98 6.73 19.86
N GLY A 159 -9.47 5.57 19.47
CA GLY A 159 -10.68 4.95 20.03
C GLY A 159 -10.36 3.70 20.87
N PRO A 160 -10.39 2.50 20.29
CA PRO A 160 -10.32 1.22 21.02
C PRO A 160 -9.08 1.06 21.91
N MET A 161 -7.89 1.46 21.45
CA MET A 161 -6.65 1.33 22.23
C MET A 161 -6.67 2.23 23.50
N GLN A 162 -7.33 3.38 23.42
CA GLN A 162 -7.48 4.29 24.58
C GLN A 162 -8.50 3.79 25.62
N ARG A 163 -9.18 2.70 25.33
CA ARG A 163 -10.17 2.07 26.22
C ARG A 163 -9.62 0.87 26.97
N LEU A 164 -8.35 0.56 26.79
CA LEU A 164 -7.73 -0.53 27.53
C LEU A 164 -7.64 -0.19 29.02
N MET A 165 -8.03 -1.16 29.83
CA MET A 165 -7.82 -1.12 31.29
C MET A 165 -6.32 -1.33 31.60
N PRO A 166 -5.83 -0.94 32.78
CA PRO A 166 -4.47 -1.26 33.20
C PRO A 166 -4.16 -2.75 33.00
N GLY A 167 -3.03 -3.09 32.38
CA GLY A 167 -2.68 -4.46 31.99
C GLY A 167 -3.52 -5.04 30.84
N GLY A 168 -4.28 -4.20 30.15
CA GLY A 168 -5.08 -4.60 28.99
C GLY A 168 -4.24 -5.08 27.81
N ARG A 169 -4.74 -6.10 27.14
CA ARG A 169 -4.04 -6.84 26.07
C ARG A 169 -4.63 -6.52 24.71
N ILE A 170 -3.79 -6.53 23.68
CA ILE A 170 -4.23 -6.44 22.29
C ILE A 170 -3.74 -7.65 21.52
N VAL A 171 -4.63 -8.29 20.79
CA VAL A 171 -4.29 -9.29 19.77
C VAL A 171 -4.80 -8.78 18.44
N MET A 172 -3.90 -8.42 17.54
CA MET A 172 -4.22 -7.97 16.20
C MET A 172 -3.95 -9.10 15.21
N ILE A 173 -4.97 -9.50 14.47
CA ILE A 173 -4.88 -10.60 13.52
C ILE A 173 -5.36 -10.14 12.16
N GLY A 174 -4.77 -10.67 11.11
CA GLY A 174 -5.16 -10.32 9.76
C GLY A 174 -4.34 -11.03 8.68
N THR A 175 -4.76 -10.82 7.46
CA THR A 175 -3.96 -11.09 6.28
C THR A 175 -3.20 -9.81 5.93
N ARG A 176 -1.92 -9.92 5.56
CA ARG A 176 -1.13 -8.76 5.16
C ARG A 176 -1.57 -8.26 3.79
N TRP A 177 -1.62 -6.95 3.65
CA TRP A 177 -2.00 -6.27 2.42
C TRP A 177 -0.90 -5.34 1.90
N GLY A 178 -0.11 -4.77 2.78
CA GLY A 178 0.96 -3.84 2.48
C GLY A 178 1.84 -3.58 3.70
N LYS A 179 3.00 -2.95 3.50
CA LYS A 179 3.90 -2.60 4.62
C LYS A 179 3.22 -1.66 5.63
N LYS A 180 2.36 -0.76 5.15
CA LYS A 180 1.63 0.24 5.95
C LYS A 180 0.23 -0.22 6.38
N ASP A 181 -0.12 -1.51 6.24
CA ASP A 181 -1.37 -2.04 6.77
C ASP A 181 -1.42 -1.94 8.32
N PRO A 182 -2.58 -2.12 8.97
CA PRO A 182 -2.68 -1.94 10.42
C PRO A 182 -1.66 -2.74 11.25
N ILE A 183 -1.31 -3.98 10.82
CA ILE A 183 -0.26 -4.78 11.47
C ILE A 183 1.12 -4.13 11.27
N GLY A 184 1.46 -3.75 10.04
CA GLY A 184 2.72 -3.09 9.73
C GLY A 184 2.90 -1.77 10.47
N ARG A 185 1.83 -0.98 10.58
CA ARG A 185 1.83 0.28 11.36
C ARG A 185 1.99 0.05 12.86
N ALA A 186 1.37 -0.98 13.42
CA ALA A 186 1.53 -1.32 14.83
C ALA A 186 2.99 -1.66 15.17
N LEU A 187 3.64 -2.47 14.31
CA LEU A 187 5.05 -2.86 14.45
C LEU A 187 5.98 -1.66 14.29
N ALA A 188 5.82 -0.89 13.21
CA ALA A 188 6.64 0.29 12.93
C ALA A 188 6.50 1.36 14.03
N TRP A 189 5.29 1.58 14.54
CA TRP A 189 5.06 2.51 15.65
C TRP A 189 5.84 2.13 16.90
N ALA A 190 5.83 0.85 17.28
CA ALA A 190 6.56 0.37 18.45
C ALA A 190 8.10 0.47 18.26
N GLU A 191 8.56 0.24 17.03
CA GLU A 191 9.97 0.34 16.68
C GLU A 191 10.48 1.80 16.75
N GLN A 192 9.65 2.75 16.30
CA GLN A 192 9.95 4.19 16.35
C GLN A 192 9.78 4.82 17.75
N ASN A 193 9.07 4.16 18.66
CA ASN A 193 8.78 4.66 20.01
C ASN A 193 9.28 3.69 21.09
N PRO A 194 10.52 3.81 21.54
CA PRO A 194 11.15 2.85 22.50
C PRO A 194 10.42 2.72 23.84
N THR A 195 9.57 3.68 24.21
CA THR A 195 8.76 3.62 25.42
C THR A 195 7.42 2.91 25.23
N ALA A 196 7.03 2.63 23.97
CA ALA A 196 5.82 1.86 23.69
C ALA A 196 6.03 0.39 24.08
N LEU A 197 4.93 -0.30 24.44
CA LEU A 197 4.98 -1.74 24.66
C LEU A 197 5.36 -2.46 23.35
N PRO A 198 6.35 -3.36 23.39
CA PRO A 198 6.76 -4.11 22.21
C PRO A 198 5.65 -5.03 21.75
N TRP A 199 5.60 -5.28 20.44
CA TRP A 199 4.70 -6.27 19.87
C TRP A 199 5.43 -7.56 19.59
N GLN A 200 4.90 -8.68 20.08
CA GLN A 200 5.29 -9.98 19.60
C GLN A 200 4.68 -10.20 18.22
N GLU A 201 5.50 -10.41 17.21
CA GLU A 201 5.02 -10.69 15.85
C GLU A 201 5.08 -12.19 15.56
N ILE A 202 3.98 -12.73 15.04
CA ILE A 202 3.90 -14.11 14.53
C ILE A 202 3.41 -14.06 13.09
N ARG A 203 4.24 -14.58 12.18
CA ARG A 203 3.92 -14.69 10.75
C ARG A 203 3.84 -16.15 10.34
N PHE A 204 2.76 -16.51 9.66
CA PHE A 204 2.55 -17.85 9.11
C PHE A 204 2.43 -17.77 7.58
N PRO A 205 3.49 -18.06 6.82
CA PRO A 205 3.41 -18.15 5.38
C PRO A 205 2.68 -19.43 4.96
N ALA A 206 1.94 -19.39 3.85
CA ALA A 206 1.24 -20.57 3.31
C ALA A 206 2.18 -21.70 2.92
N ILE A 207 3.37 -21.35 2.41
CA ILE A 207 4.45 -22.27 2.08
C ILE A 207 5.65 -21.95 2.98
N LEU A 208 6.08 -22.93 3.72
CA LEU A 208 7.22 -22.82 4.64
C LEU A 208 8.55 -22.72 3.86
N PRO A 209 9.65 -22.21 4.48
CA PRO A 209 10.98 -22.22 3.85
C PRO A 209 11.45 -23.60 3.38
N SER A 210 10.93 -24.67 3.98
CA SER A 210 11.16 -26.06 3.56
C SER A 210 10.46 -26.46 2.26
N GLY A 211 9.68 -25.56 1.64
CA GLY A 211 8.84 -25.85 0.47
C GLY A 211 7.54 -26.61 0.79
N LYS A 212 7.28 -26.94 2.04
CA LYS A 212 6.06 -27.66 2.47
C LYS A 212 4.93 -26.68 2.76
N SER A 213 3.68 -27.14 2.56
CA SER A 213 2.51 -26.38 3.00
C SER A 213 2.50 -26.22 4.52
N LEU A 214 2.09 -25.04 5.00
CA LEU A 214 1.83 -24.78 6.43
C LEU A 214 0.71 -25.69 6.99
N TRP A 215 -0.28 -26.02 6.16
CA TRP A 215 -1.42 -26.86 6.55
C TRP A 215 -1.74 -27.92 5.51
N PRO A 216 -0.92 -28.99 5.38
CA PRO A 216 -1.06 -29.97 4.32
C PRO A 216 -2.41 -30.70 4.30
N ALA A 217 -3.03 -30.91 5.47
CA ALA A 217 -4.31 -31.57 5.59
C ALA A 217 -5.49 -30.78 5.01
N GLN A 218 -5.37 -29.48 4.88
CA GLN A 218 -6.38 -28.56 4.36
C GLN A 218 -5.97 -27.96 3.01
N TRP A 219 -4.69 -27.64 2.86
CA TRP A 219 -4.10 -27.01 1.69
C TRP A 219 -2.90 -27.82 1.21
N PRO A 220 -3.09 -28.85 0.40
CA PRO A 220 -1.99 -29.56 -0.26
C PRO A 220 -1.11 -28.61 -1.07
N ILE A 221 0.18 -28.92 -1.18
CA ILE A 221 1.15 -28.03 -1.82
C ILE A 221 0.83 -27.73 -3.28
N ASP A 222 0.34 -28.73 -4.03
CA ASP A 222 -0.08 -28.60 -5.43
C ASP A 222 -1.20 -27.58 -5.61
N GLN A 223 -2.18 -27.57 -4.70
CA GLN A 223 -3.25 -26.56 -4.71
C GLN A 223 -2.74 -25.15 -4.40
N LEU A 224 -1.76 -25.00 -3.49
CA LEU A 224 -1.14 -23.73 -3.21
C LEU A 224 -0.31 -23.21 -4.39
N LEU A 225 0.40 -24.11 -5.08
CA LEU A 225 1.17 -23.75 -6.29
C LEU A 225 0.24 -23.36 -7.45
N ALA A 226 -0.87 -24.08 -7.64
CA ALA A 226 -1.88 -23.71 -8.63
C ALA A 226 -2.49 -22.33 -8.34
N LYS A 227 -2.79 -22.05 -7.07
CA LYS A 227 -3.29 -20.73 -6.63
C LYS A 227 -2.26 -19.64 -6.85
N LYS A 228 -0.98 -19.90 -6.56
CA LYS A 228 0.14 -18.99 -6.83
C LYS A 228 0.24 -18.64 -8.31
N ALA A 229 0.11 -19.62 -9.19
CA ALA A 229 0.19 -19.40 -10.65
C ALA A 229 -0.96 -18.52 -11.18
N GLY A 230 -2.12 -18.54 -10.53
CA GLY A 230 -3.29 -17.72 -10.89
C GLY A 230 -3.35 -16.34 -10.20
N MET A 231 -2.33 -15.96 -9.43
CA MET A 231 -2.33 -14.74 -8.64
C MET A 231 -1.13 -13.84 -9.01
N GLN A 232 -1.32 -12.53 -8.99
CA GLN A 232 -0.19 -11.61 -9.17
C GLN A 232 0.85 -11.82 -8.06
N PRO A 233 2.17 -11.82 -8.39
CA PRO A 233 3.24 -12.12 -7.44
C PRO A 233 3.20 -11.29 -6.16
N GLN A 234 2.87 -10.00 -6.26
CA GLN A 234 2.76 -9.09 -5.13
C GLN A 234 1.67 -9.52 -4.14
N TYR A 235 0.48 -9.85 -4.63
CA TYR A 235 -0.62 -10.31 -3.76
C TYR A 235 -0.33 -11.68 -3.15
N TRP A 236 0.37 -12.54 -3.90
CA TRP A 236 0.84 -13.80 -3.34
C TRP A 236 1.84 -13.56 -2.20
N SER A 237 2.85 -12.68 -2.41
CA SER A 237 3.84 -12.34 -1.39
C SER A 237 3.18 -11.79 -0.12
N ALA A 238 2.29 -10.80 -0.26
CA ALA A 238 1.60 -10.22 0.88
C ALA A 238 0.66 -11.19 1.57
N GLN A 239 -0.35 -11.68 0.85
CA GLN A 239 -1.49 -12.39 1.46
C GLN A 239 -1.18 -13.84 1.80
N TYR A 240 -0.31 -14.50 1.02
CA TYR A 240 0.01 -15.91 1.24
C TYR A 240 1.36 -16.14 1.92
N MET A 241 2.35 -15.31 1.65
CA MET A 241 3.64 -15.41 2.32
C MET A 241 3.76 -14.50 3.54
N GLN A 242 2.83 -13.56 3.73
CA GLN A 242 2.83 -12.54 4.78
C GLN A 242 4.05 -11.61 4.70
N GLU A 243 4.58 -11.42 3.49
CA GLU A 243 5.74 -10.62 3.17
C GLU A 243 5.35 -9.51 2.18
N PRO A 244 4.63 -8.46 2.65
CA PRO A 244 4.30 -7.33 1.81
C PRO A 244 5.57 -6.62 1.35
N THR A 245 5.69 -6.44 0.04
CA THR A 245 6.80 -5.69 -0.56
C THR A 245 6.43 -4.21 -0.68
N SER A 246 7.41 -3.32 -0.74
CA SER A 246 7.17 -1.90 -1.02
C SER A 246 6.61 -1.67 -2.42
N GLU A 247 6.85 -2.62 -3.32
CA GLU A 247 6.33 -2.59 -4.70
C GLU A 247 4.84 -3.00 -4.80
N GLU A 248 4.19 -3.33 -3.69
CA GLU A 248 2.75 -3.61 -3.67
C GLU A 248 1.96 -2.36 -3.96
N GLY A 249 1.29 -2.39 -5.10
CA GLY A 249 0.63 -1.21 -5.63
C GLY A 249 1.55 -0.26 -6.40
N ALA A 250 2.83 -0.62 -6.59
CA ALA A 250 3.73 0.14 -7.45
C ALA A 250 3.12 0.31 -8.84
N LEU A 251 2.91 1.57 -9.21
CA LEU A 251 2.35 1.92 -10.52
C LEU A 251 3.42 1.91 -11.60
N LEU A 252 4.71 2.01 -11.21
CA LEU A 252 5.88 2.02 -12.07
C LEU A 252 6.85 0.94 -11.56
N LYS A 253 6.75 -0.28 -12.09
CA LYS A 253 7.53 -1.41 -11.58
C LYS A 253 8.98 -1.33 -12.03
N ARG A 254 9.91 -1.71 -11.13
CA ARG A 254 11.35 -1.78 -11.41
C ARG A 254 11.69 -2.58 -12.66
N ASN A 255 11.10 -3.74 -12.84
CA ASN A 255 11.35 -4.64 -13.96
C ASN A 255 10.78 -4.16 -15.32
N TRP A 256 10.11 -3.00 -15.37
CA TRP A 256 9.68 -2.37 -16.61
C TRP A 256 10.73 -1.42 -17.18
N TRP A 257 11.72 -1.03 -16.38
CA TRP A 257 12.85 -0.26 -16.82
C TRP A 257 13.84 -1.15 -17.54
N LYS A 258 14.30 -0.74 -18.72
CA LYS A 258 15.41 -1.36 -19.39
C LYS A 258 16.71 -0.74 -18.91
N ILE A 259 17.72 -1.56 -18.68
CA ILE A 259 19.03 -1.09 -18.23
C ILE A 259 19.97 -1.02 -19.43
N TRP A 260 20.61 0.14 -19.58
CA TRP A 260 21.61 0.39 -20.58
C TRP A 260 22.98 0.02 -20.04
N GLU A 261 23.59 -1.03 -20.62
CA GLU A 261 24.84 -1.62 -20.12
C GLU A 261 26.09 -1.01 -20.76
N LYS A 262 25.93 -0.15 -21.79
CA LYS A 262 27.04 0.53 -22.45
C LYS A 262 27.45 1.78 -21.69
N GLU A 263 28.73 2.19 -21.81
CA GLU A 263 29.29 3.35 -21.11
C GLU A 263 28.67 4.66 -21.62
N ASP A 264 28.56 4.80 -22.95
CA ASP A 264 28.00 6.00 -23.57
C ASP A 264 26.52 5.78 -23.95
N PRO A 265 25.64 6.78 -23.72
CA PRO A 265 24.26 6.74 -24.20
C PRO A 265 24.25 6.87 -25.75
N PRO A 266 23.14 6.45 -26.40
CA PRO A 266 22.98 6.68 -27.84
C PRO A 266 22.87 8.18 -28.16
N ASP A 267 23.11 8.57 -29.44
CA ASP A 267 22.89 9.94 -29.87
C ASP A 267 21.42 10.34 -29.73
N MET A 268 21.17 11.44 -29.02
CA MET A 268 19.81 11.90 -28.74
C MET A 268 19.32 12.86 -29.82
N GLU A 269 18.07 12.65 -30.26
CA GLU A 269 17.41 13.54 -31.22
C GLU A 269 16.77 14.77 -30.53
N PHE A 270 16.43 14.63 -29.25
CA PHE A 270 15.83 15.70 -28.45
C PHE A 270 16.09 15.44 -26.98
N VAL A 271 16.61 16.46 -26.28
CA VAL A 271 16.88 16.43 -24.84
C VAL A 271 15.91 17.33 -24.10
N LEU A 272 15.30 16.82 -23.04
CA LEU A 272 14.35 17.50 -22.17
C LEU A 272 14.86 17.49 -20.75
N GLN A 273 14.91 18.64 -20.10
CA GLN A 273 15.06 18.71 -18.64
C GLN A 273 13.73 19.00 -17.96
N VAL A 274 13.43 18.26 -16.93
CA VAL A 274 12.19 18.38 -16.16
C VAL A 274 12.52 18.77 -14.73
N TRP A 275 11.91 19.85 -14.26
CA TRP A 275 12.13 20.39 -12.92
C TRP A 275 10.83 20.35 -12.10
N ASP A 276 10.85 19.65 -10.98
CA ASP A 276 9.87 19.77 -9.90
C ASP A 276 10.50 20.62 -8.79
N THR A 277 9.86 21.74 -8.46
CA THR A 277 10.41 22.74 -7.54
C THR A 277 9.65 22.76 -6.23
N ALA A 278 10.39 22.84 -5.11
CA ALA A 278 9.82 22.86 -3.77
C ALA A 278 8.82 23.99 -3.53
N HIS A 279 7.88 23.80 -2.60
CA HIS A 279 6.94 24.81 -2.15
C HIS A 279 7.60 25.84 -1.20
N GLU A 280 7.42 27.13 -1.46
CA GLU A 280 7.95 28.27 -0.66
C GLU A 280 7.26 28.46 0.69
N THR A 281 6.76 27.51 1.40
CA THR A 281 6.08 27.78 2.67
C THR A 281 6.61 26.96 3.84
N LYS A 282 7.38 27.66 4.69
CA LYS A 282 7.58 27.42 6.14
C LYS A 282 8.08 26.06 6.67
N ASN A 283 8.24 25.05 5.87
CA ASN A 283 8.94 23.83 6.26
C ASN A 283 10.18 23.67 5.37
N ASN A 284 11.36 23.81 5.93
CA ASN A 284 12.67 23.60 5.31
C ASN A 284 12.93 22.18 4.79
N ASN A 285 11.89 21.41 4.46
CA ASN A 285 11.99 19.98 4.21
C ASN A 285 11.69 19.51 2.78
N ASP A 286 11.19 20.36 1.88
CA ASP A 286 10.85 19.91 0.53
C ASP A 286 12.07 19.96 -0.40
N TYR A 287 12.23 18.92 -1.21
CA TYR A 287 13.28 18.82 -2.21
C TYR A 287 12.84 19.47 -3.53
N SER A 288 13.82 20.02 -4.25
CA SER A 288 13.68 20.27 -5.68
C SER A 288 14.42 19.18 -6.45
N ALA A 289 13.83 18.66 -7.51
CA ALA A 289 14.38 17.58 -8.32
C ALA A 289 14.44 17.97 -9.79
N CYS A 290 15.48 17.47 -10.47
CA CYS A 290 15.62 17.57 -11.92
C CYS A 290 15.93 16.20 -12.50
N LEU A 291 15.25 15.85 -13.60
CA LEU A 291 15.60 14.73 -14.45
C LEU A 291 15.89 15.22 -15.88
N THR A 292 17.02 14.78 -16.44
CA THR A 292 17.35 14.99 -17.84
C THR A 292 17.06 13.73 -18.64
N TRP A 293 16.32 13.89 -19.74
CA TRP A 293 15.85 12.81 -20.59
C TRP A 293 16.21 13.05 -22.04
N GLY A 294 16.57 11.98 -22.75
CA GLY A 294 16.75 12.02 -24.19
C GLY A 294 15.82 11.06 -24.91
N VAL A 295 15.49 11.37 -26.16
CA VAL A 295 14.80 10.46 -27.07
C VAL A 295 15.71 10.15 -28.26
N TRP A 296 15.75 8.87 -28.64
CA TRP A 296 16.50 8.42 -29.82
C TRP A 296 15.71 7.37 -30.61
N TYR A 297 16.05 7.22 -31.88
CA TYR A 297 15.49 6.13 -32.69
C TYR A 297 16.31 4.86 -32.48
N ASN A 298 15.66 3.82 -31.96
CA ASN A 298 16.31 2.52 -31.77
C ASN A 298 16.09 1.66 -33.02
N GLU A 299 17.18 1.40 -33.74
CA GLU A 299 17.17 0.61 -35.00
C GLU A 299 16.72 -0.84 -34.76
N GLU A 300 17.03 -1.43 -33.59
CA GLU A 300 16.66 -2.81 -33.27
C GLU A 300 15.16 -2.98 -33.07
N SER A 301 14.52 -2.03 -32.37
CA SER A 301 13.07 -2.05 -32.10
C SER A 301 12.25 -1.31 -33.15
N HIS A 302 12.90 -0.60 -34.10
CA HIS A 302 12.29 0.25 -35.12
C HIS A 302 11.30 1.29 -34.56
N ARG A 303 11.67 1.92 -33.43
CA ARG A 303 10.86 2.95 -32.77
C ARG A 303 11.72 3.90 -31.95
N HIS A 304 11.13 5.05 -31.62
CA HIS A 304 11.75 5.95 -30.65
C HIS A 304 11.60 5.38 -29.23
N GLU A 305 12.67 5.48 -28.45
CA GLU A 305 12.74 5.08 -27.05
C GLU A 305 13.33 6.22 -26.22
N LEU A 306 13.15 6.18 -24.91
CA LEU A 306 13.53 7.23 -23.97
C LEU A 306 14.65 6.77 -23.05
N MET A 307 15.67 7.61 -22.88
CA MET A 307 16.81 7.39 -21.99
C MET A 307 16.80 8.42 -20.85
N LEU A 308 16.87 7.95 -19.62
CA LEU A 308 17.21 8.78 -18.48
C LEU A 308 18.72 9.09 -18.52
N LEU A 309 19.08 10.36 -18.68
CA LEU A 309 20.47 10.80 -18.85
C LEU A 309 21.10 11.29 -17.55
N ASN A 310 20.33 11.98 -16.69
CA ASN A 310 20.80 12.49 -15.42
C ASN A 310 19.66 12.68 -14.40
N ALA A 311 20.00 12.63 -13.12
CA ALA A 311 19.08 12.93 -12.02
C ALA A 311 19.82 13.68 -10.90
N ILE A 312 19.28 14.80 -10.49
CA ILE A 312 19.76 15.53 -9.33
C ILE A 312 18.58 15.92 -8.43
N ARG A 313 18.83 15.94 -7.14
CA ARG A 313 17.85 16.37 -6.11
C ARG A 313 18.57 16.94 -4.91
N ASN A 314 18.12 18.11 -4.48
CA ASN A 314 18.59 18.69 -3.22
C ASN A 314 17.58 19.73 -2.72
N ARG A 315 17.87 20.29 -1.55
CA ARG A 315 17.18 21.45 -0.98
C ARG A 315 17.97 22.69 -1.33
N TRP A 316 17.48 23.41 -2.34
CA TRP A 316 18.09 24.67 -2.76
C TRP A 316 17.18 25.84 -2.41
N GLU A 317 17.77 26.91 -1.88
CA GLU A 317 17.11 28.20 -1.85
C GLU A 317 17.01 28.78 -3.28
N PHE A 318 16.06 29.66 -3.53
CA PHE A 318 15.76 30.13 -4.89
C PHE A 318 16.99 30.63 -5.68
N PRO A 319 17.92 31.42 -5.08
CA PRO A 319 19.13 31.84 -5.82
C PRO A 319 20.02 30.67 -6.23
N GLN A 320 20.20 29.70 -5.33
CA GLN A 320 20.98 28.49 -5.61
C GLN A 320 20.29 27.62 -6.65
N LEU A 321 18.95 27.44 -6.55
CA LEU A 321 18.17 26.70 -7.53
C LEU A 321 18.38 27.27 -8.94
N LYS A 322 18.34 28.61 -9.09
CA LYS A 322 18.59 29.26 -10.38
C LYS A 322 19.99 28.98 -10.91
N GLU A 323 21.01 29.05 -10.08
CA GLU A 323 22.40 28.75 -10.48
C GLU A 323 22.52 27.30 -10.98
N ILE A 324 21.98 26.36 -10.24
CA ILE A 324 22.00 24.93 -10.61
C ILE A 324 21.22 24.67 -11.90
N VAL A 325 20.06 25.30 -12.10
CA VAL A 325 19.31 25.20 -13.36
C VAL A 325 20.14 25.67 -14.55
N LEU A 326 20.84 26.80 -14.42
CA LEU A 326 21.71 27.33 -15.48
C LEU A 326 22.95 26.47 -15.71
N GLU A 327 23.50 25.86 -14.66
CA GLU A 327 24.61 24.89 -14.75
C GLU A 327 24.18 23.64 -15.51
N GLN A 328 23.07 23.04 -15.14
CA GLN A 328 22.51 21.88 -15.79
C GLN A 328 22.07 22.16 -17.24
N TYR A 329 21.56 23.38 -17.52
CA TYR A 329 21.23 23.80 -18.87
C TYR A 329 22.48 23.86 -19.77
N LYS A 330 23.61 24.38 -19.27
CA LYS A 330 24.86 24.44 -20.01
C LYS A 330 25.52 23.08 -20.21
N GLU A 331 25.36 22.19 -19.25
CA GLU A 331 25.96 20.85 -19.31
C GLU A 331 25.26 19.96 -20.33
N TRP A 332 23.93 20.00 -20.38
CA TRP A 332 23.12 19.09 -21.17
C TRP A 332 22.54 19.72 -22.46
N GLU A 333 22.64 21.01 -22.62
CA GLU A 333 22.11 21.77 -23.75
C GLU A 333 20.70 21.32 -24.21
N PRO A 334 19.70 21.23 -23.30
CA PRO A 334 18.39 20.70 -23.63
C PRO A 334 17.64 21.65 -24.57
N GLU A 335 16.90 21.10 -25.54
CA GLU A 335 16.01 21.87 -26.42
C GLU A 335 14.83 22.50 -25.66
N CYS A 336 14.46 21.93 -24.51
CA CYS A 336 13.38 22.45 -23.70
C CYS A 336 13.58 22.16 -22.21
N LEU A 337 13.27 23.15 -21.37
CA LEU A 337 13.05 22.94 -19.93
C LEU A 337 11.54 22.86 -19.66
N LEU A 338 11.11 21.83 -18.95
CA LEU A 338 9.75 21.67 -18.46
C LEU A 338 9.73 21.94 -16.96
N VAL A 339 9.09 22.99 -16.50
CA VAL A 339 9.09 23.40 -15.09
C VAL A 339 7.67 23.37 -14.54
N GLU A 340 7.47 22.71 -13.40
CA GLU A 340 6.16 22.71 -12.74
C GLU A 340 5.85 24.09 -12.18
N LYS A 341 4.67 24.62 -12.51
CA LYS A 341 4.20 25.95 -12.07
C LYS A 341 3.67 25.88 -10.62
N LYS A 342 4.56 25.61 -9.68
CA LYS A 342 4.31 25.74 -8.23
C LYS A 342 5.02 27.02 -7.72
N ALA A 343 5.01 27.28 -6.43
CA ALA A 343 5.45 28.53 -5.83
C ALA A 343 6.85 29.00 -6.27
N ALA A 344 7.88 28.16 -6.22
CA ALA A 344 9.23 28.50 -6.68
C ALA A 344 9.41 28.40 -8.21
N GLY A 345 8.59 27.59 -8.87
CA GLY A 345 8.67 27.40 -10.32
C GLY A 345 8.22 28.62 -11.13
N ALA A 346 7.23 29.37 -10.67
CA ALA A 346 6.72 30.51 -11.41
C ALA A 346 7.74 31.66 -11.56
N PRO A 347 8.45 32.10 -10.49
CA PRO A 347 9.57 33.08 -10.63
C PRO A 347 10.71 32.52 -11.48
N LEU A 348 11.07 31.24 -11.32
CA LEU A 348 12.13 30.62 -12.10
C LEU A 348 11.82 30.65 -13.61
N ILE A 349 10.60 30.28 -14.01
CA ILE A 349 10.14 30.35 -15.40
C ILE A 349 10.27 31.77 -15.97
N GLN A 350 9.88 32.78 -15.18
CA GLN A 350 9.97 34.19 -15.62
C GLN A 350 11.42 34.63 -15.86
N GLU A 351 12.33 34.30 -14.95
CA GLU A 351 13.74 34.66 -15.09
C GLU A 351 14.42 33.91 -16.25
N LEU A 352 14.17 32.64 -16.43
CA LEU A 352 14.73 31.83 -17.53
C LEU A 352 14.27 32.35 -18.90
N ARG A 353 13.00 32.76 -19.03
CA ARG A 353 12.48 33.38 -20.26
C ARG A 353 13.12 34.71 -20.57
N GLN A 354 13.49 35.51 -19.55
CA GLN A 354 14.25 36.77 -19.77
C GLN A 354 15.68 36.53 -20.28
N MET A 355 16.19 35.32 -20.13
CA MET A 355 17.50 34.88 -20.62
C MET A 355 17.44 34.17 -21.97
N ASP A 356 16.29 34.25 -22.67
CA ASP A 356 16.02 33.58 -23.96
C ASP A 356 16.13 32.04 -23.88
N ILE A 357 15.94 31.45 -22.69
CA ILE A 357 15.92 30.01 -22.51
C ILE A 357 14.51 29.47 -22.80
N SER A 358 14.41 28.41 -23.62
CA SER A 358 13.15 27.75 -23.95
C SER A 358 12.57 27.03 -22.73
N VAL A 359 11.49 27.58 -22.13
CA VAL A 359 10.83 27.01 -20.94
C VAL A 359 9.36 26.80 -21.18
N GLU A 360 8.92 25.55 -21.04
CA GLU A 360 7.50 25.18 -21.01
C GLU A 360 7.00 25.10 -19.55
N GLU A 361 5.80 25.64 -19.31
CA GLU A 361 5.12 25.52 -18.02
C GLU A 361 4.34 24.21 -17.93
N TYR A 362 4.53 23.47 -16.86
CA TYR A 362 3.68 22.35 -16.52
C TYR A 362 2.72 22.74 -15.39
N SER A 363 1.42 22.59 -15.63
CA SER A 363 0.39 22.82 -14.62
C SER A 363 -0.58 21.64 -14.59
N PRO A 364 -0.59 20.83 -13.53
CA PRO A 364 -1.47 19.69 -13.43
C PRO A 364 -2.96 20.05 -13.29
N SER A 365 -3.27 21.29 -12.92
CA SER A 365 -4.59 21.70 -12.43
C SER A 365 -5.53 22.32 -13.46
N ARG A 366 -5.14 22.56 -14.70
CA ARG A 366 -6.00 23.23 -15.70
C ARG A 366 -6.06 22.47 -17.02
N GLY A 367 -6.92 21.50 -17.08
CA GLY A 367 -7.76 21.13 -18.19
C GLY A 367 -7.24 21.32 -19.63
N ALA A 368 -6.11 20.70 -19.99
CA ALA A 368 -6.08 20.08 -21.30
C ALA A 368 -6.79 18.72 -21.12
N ALA A 369 -7.74 18.38 -21.98
CA ALA A 369 -8.57 17.19 -21.87
C ALA A 369 -7.73 15.96 -21.46
N GLY A 370 -8.01 15.38 -20.29
CA GLY A 370 -7.47 14.12 -19.83
C GLY A 370 -6.38 14.16 -18.76
N VAL A 371 -5.95 15.32 -18.20
CA VAL A 371 -4.98 15.35 -17.08
C VAL A 371 -5.71 15.52 -15.76
N SER A 372 -5.70 14.47 -14.94
CA SER A 372 -6.26 14.48 -13.60
C SER A 372 -5.33 15.23 -12.62
N ASN A 373 -5.91 15.93 -11.63
CA ASN A 373 -5.19 16.47 -10.49
C ASN A 373 -4.62 15.37 -9.57
N ASP A 374 -5.14 14.16 -9.70
CA ASP A 374 -4.69 13.02 -8.94
C ASP A 374 -3.33 12.53 -9.48
N LYS A 375 -2.31 12.57 -8.64
CA LYS A 375 -0.96 12.10 -8.94
C LYS A 375 -0.97 10.64 -9.42
N ARG A 376 -1.76 9.78 -8.78
CA ARG A 376 -1.91 8.37 -9.18
C ARG A 376 -2.47 8.24 -10.61
N ALA A 377 -3.47 9.04 -10.96
CA ALA A 377 -4.04 9.02 -12.31
C ALA A 377 -3.02 9.48 -13.37
N ARG A 378 -2.16 10.46 -13.04
CA ARG A 378 -1.05 10.88 -13.91
C ARG A 378 -0.05 9.76 -14.12
N VAL A 379 0.38 9.10 -13.04
CA VAL A 379 1.29 7.94 -13.10
C VAL A 379 0.67 6.80 -13.91
N HIS A 380 -0.60 6.49 -13.70
CA HIS A 380 -1.33 5.49 -14.51
C HIS A 380 -1.34 5.81 -16.01
N SER A 381 -1.40 7.10 -16.37
CA SER A 381 -1.41 7.50 -17.78
C SER A 381 -0.09 7.22 -18.51
N VAL A 382 1.03 7.16 -17.79
CA VAL A 382 2.37 6.92 -18.34
C VAL A 382 2.90 5.52 -18.07
N SER A 383 2.33 4.78 -17.12
CA SER A 383 2.76 3.42 -16.79
C SER A 383 2.77 2.45 -17.97
N PRO A 384 1.88 2.56 -18.99
CA PRO A 384 1.96 1.72 -20.19
C PRO A 384 3.24 1.90 -20.99
N LEU A 385 3.87 3.08 -20.95
CA LEU A 385 5.14 3.33 -21.65
C LEU A 385 6.29 2.53 -21.04
N LEU A 386 6.36 2.48 -19.71
CA LEU A 386 7.35 1.64 -19.02
C LEU A 386 7.07 0.15 -19.28
N PHE A 387 5.79 -0.25 -19.18
CA PHE A 387 5.40 -1.64 -19.44
C PHE A 387 5.74 -2.10 -20.87
N ASP A 388 5.60 -1.21 -21.86
CA ASP A 388 5.93 -1.48 -23.27
C ASP A 388 7.47 -1.51 -23.53
N GLY A 389 8.26 -1.21 -22.48
CA GLY A 389 9.73 -1.29 -22.51
C GLY A 389 10.36 -0.23 -23.42
N VAL A 390 9.79 0.98 -23.48
CA VAL A 390 10.38 2.11 -24.23
C VAL A 390 11.26 3.00 -23.36
N VAL A 391 11.38 2.73 -22.06
CA VAL A 391 12.10 3.55 -21.11
C VAL A 391 13.37 2.84 -20.63
N TRP A 392 14.50 3.51 -20.78
CA TRP A 392 15.82 3.05 -20.41
C TRP A 392 16.45 3.92 -19.33
N ALA A 393 17.31 3.34 -18.54
CA ALA A 393 18.15 4.03 -17.57
C ALA A 393 19.56 3.41 -17.59
N PRO A 394 20.64 4.19 -17.37
CA PRO A 394 21.98 3.65 -17.27
C PRO A 394 22.17 2.87 -15.95
N ASP A 395 23.14 1.97 -15.92
CA ASP A 395 23.48 1.18 -14.72
C ASP A 395 24.36 2.00 -13.75
N PHE A 396 23.82 3.13 -13.27
CA PHE A 396 24.47 3.99 -12.30
C PHE A 396 23.64 4.10 -11.00
N ARG A 397 24.33 4.32 -9.89
CA ARG A 397 23.69 4.42 -8.57
C ARG A 397 22.54 5.43 -8.54
N TRP A 398 22.73 6.63 -9.08
CA TRP A 398 21.73 7.68 -9.13
C TRP A 398 20.49 7.28 -9.95
N ALA A 399 20.67 6.54 -11.04
CA ALA A 399 19.54 6.04 -11.84
C ALA A 399 18.74 4.98 -11.08
N HIS A 400 19.43 4.11 -10.33
CA HIS A 400 18.75 3.17 -9.44
C HIS A 400 17.96 3.87 -8.31
N GLU A 401 18.40 5.04 -7.83
CA GLU A 401 17.64 5.85 -6.86
C GLU A 401 16.31 6.31 -7.47
N VAL A 402 16.29 6.78 -8.72
CA VAL A 402 15.06 7.14 -9.46
C VAL A 402 14.15 5.93 -9.64
N ILE A 403 14.72 4.79 -10.11
CA ILE A 403 13.96 3.55 -10.32
C ILE A 403 13.35 3.07 -8.99
N ASN A 404 14.08 3.17 -7.88
CA ASN A 404 13.61 2.74 -6.57
C ASN A 404 12.43 3.59 -6.10
N GLU A 405 12.54 4.92 -6.19
CA GLU A 405 11.46 5.82 -5.81
C GLU A 405 10.20 5.59 -6.67
N CYS A 406 10.36 5.39 -7.97
CA CYS A 406 9.26 5.01 -8.86
C CYS A 406 8.62 3.67 -8.46
N ALA A 407 9.43 2.67 -8.10
CA ALA A 407 8.95 1.36 -7.70
C ALA A 407 8.31 1.34 -6.29
N GLU A 408 8.63 2.31 -5.46
CA GLU A 408 8.02 2.49 -4.13
C GLU A 408 6.73 3.31 -4.17
N PHE A 409 6.50 4.09 -5.23
CA PHE A 409 5.29 4.88 -5.37
C PHE A 409 4.03 4.00 -5.51
N PRO A 410 2.92 4.27 -4.78
CA PRO A 410 2.64 5.47 -3.97
C PRO A 410 3.04 5.36 -2.49
N ASN A 411 3.78 4.33 -2.08
CA ASN A 411 4.04 4.00 -0.67
C ASN A 411 5.42 4.48 -0.18
N GLY A 412 6.23 5.09 -1.06
CA GLY A 412 7.54 5.64 -0.75
C GLY A 412 7.49 6.87 0.18
N GLU A 413 8.63 7.22 0.78
CA GLU A 413 8.77 8.45 1.58
C GLU A 413 8.88 9.71 0.71
N HIS A 414 9.43 9.55 -0.50
CA HIS A 414 9.63 10.62 -1.48
C HIS A 414 8.94 10.28 -2.79
N ASP A 415 8.54 11.31 -3.50
CA ASP A 415 7.87 11.18 -4.79
C ASP A 415 8.22 12.30 -5.79
N ASP A 416 9.33 13.03 -5.53
CA ASP A 416 9.82 14.14 -6.37
C ASP A 416 10.28 13.63 -7.74
N TYR A 417 11.04 12.52 -7.77
CA TYR A 417 11.45 11.88 -9.02
C TYR A 417 10.27 11.28 -9.78
N VAL A 418 9.24 10.76 -9.08
CA VAL A 418 8.03 10.24 -9.72
C VAL A 418 7.29 11.34 -10.48
N ASP A 419 7.20 12.57 -9.92
CA ASP A 419 6.60 13.70 -10.61
C ASP A 419 7.41 14.07 -11.85
N CYS A 420 8.73 14.17 -11.75
CA CYS A 420 9.61 14.45 -12.90
C CYS A 420 9.48 13.36 -14.00
N VAL A 421 9.48 12.06 -13.66
CA VAL A 421 9.26 10.95 -14.60
C VAL A 421 7.92 11.10 -15.30
N THR A 422 6.86 11.35 -14.53
CA THR A 422 5.50 11.47 -15.05
C THR A 422 5.36 12.66 -16.01
N MET A 423 5.97 13.79 -15.67
CA MET A 423 6.00 15.00 -16.53
C MET A 423 6.74 14.73 -17.82
N ALA A 424 7.95 14.13 -17.76
CA ALA A 424 8.77 13.83 -18.93
C ALA A 424 8.04 12.87 -19.90
N LEU A 425 7.57 11.73 -19.41
CA LEU A 425 6.89 10.73 -20.23
C LEU A 425 5.61 11.29 -20.86
N SER A 426 4.85 12.09 -20.10
CA SER A 426 3.66 12.75 -20.62
C SER A 426 4.00 13.76 -21.70
N ARG A 427 5.12 14.52 -21.57
CA ARG A 427 5.58 15.51 -22.55
C ARG A 427 6.00 14.85 -23.85
N TYR A 428 6.81 13.78 -23.79
CA TYR A 428 7.24 13.03 -24.96
C TYR A 428 6.07 12.37 -25.71
N ARG A 429 5.11 11.80 -24.98
CA ARG A 429 3.89 11.23 -25.59
C ARG A 429 3.04 12.28 -26.29
N ARG A 430 2.75 13.43 -25.67
CA ARG A 430 1.99 14.52 -26.27
C ARG A 430 2.73 15.19 -27.41
N GLY A 431 4.07 15.26 -27.36
CA GLY A 431 4.89 15.80 -28.43
C GLY A 431 5.00 14.90 -29.66
N GLY A 432 4.43 13.70 -29.61
CA GLY A 432 4.45 12.74 -30.72
C GLY A 432 5.78 12.02 -30.91
N PHE A 433 6.73 12.19 -29.98
CA PHE A 433 8.01 11.49 -30.04
C PHE A 433 7.87 9.99 -29.79
N ILE A 434 6.98 9.62 -28.88
CA ILE A 434 6.64 8.24 -28.56
C ILE A 434 5.13 8.01 -28.66
N SER A 435 4.70 6.84 -29.10
CA SER A 435 3.30 6.47 -29.18
C SER A 435 3.09 5.02 -28.75
N LEU A 436 2.01 4.75 -28.03
CA LEU A 436 1.55 3.40 -27.74
C LEU A 436 0.77 2.84 -28.95
N LYS A 437 0.69 1.51 -29.06
CA LYS A 437 -0.18 0.87 -30.05
C LYS A 437 -1.65 1.29 -29.92
N SER A 438 -2.09 1.59 -28.69
CA SER A 438 -3.43 2.14 -28.40
C SER A 438 -3.65 3.53 -29.00
N ASP A 439 -2.62 4.37 -29.06
CA ASP A 439 -2.73 5.74 -29.55
C ASP A 439 -3.00 5.78 -31.06
N ARG A 440 -2.60 4.73 -31.80
CA ARG A 440 -2.84 4.59 -33.25
C ARG A 440 -4.27 4.17 -33.60
N GLN A 441 -5.08 3.74 -32.63
CA GLN A 441 -6.48 3.35 -32.86
C GLN A 441 -7.45 4.54 -32.88
N ASP A 442 -7.02 5.69 -32.38
CA ASP A 442 -7.84 6.93 -32.30
C ASP A 442 -7.65 7.86 -33.52
N GLU A 443 -6.84 7.50 -34.53
CA GLU A 443 -6.85 8.25 -35.78
C GLU A 443 -8.21 8.07 -36.47
N PRO A 444 -9.01 9.16 -36.64
CA PRO A 444 -10.26 9.06 -37.33
C PRO A 444 -10.01 8.56 -38.78
N LYS A 445 -10.53 7.38 -39.12
CA LYS A 445 -10.55 6.90 -40.49
C LYS A 445 -11.21 7.93 -41.35
N ILE A 446 -10.47 8.79 -42.02
CA ILE A 446 -10.98 9.74 -43.00
C ILE A 446 -11.44 8.90 -44.17
N PHE A 447 -12.71 8.54 -44.17
CA PHE A 447 -13.38 8.00 -45.35
C PHE A 447 -13.42 9.12 -46.39
N ARG A 448 -12.43 9.16 -47.29
CA ARG A 448 -12.58 9.93 -48.56
C ARG A 448 -13.74 9.32 -49.32
N ARG A 449 -14.91 9.99 -49.31
CA ARG A 449 -15.95 9.72 -50.29
C ARG A 449 -15.34 9.94 -51.67
N SER A 450 -15.15 8.88 -52.46
CA SER A 450 -14.89 9.01 -53.88
C SER A 450 -16.08 9.77 -54.48
N ARG A 451 -15.82 10.95 -55.01
CA ARG A 451 -16.79 11.61 -55.89
C ARG A 451 -16.93 10.73 -57.15
N GLN A 452 -17.99 9.94 -57.23
CA GLN A 452 -18.46 9.45 -58.50
C GLN A 452 -18.89 10.67 -59.31
N ALA A 453 -18.20 10.92 -60.40
CA ALA A 453 -18.63 11.87 -61.41
C ALA A 453 -19.95 11.37 -61.99
N ALA A 454 -21.02 12.07 -61.69
CA ALA A 454 -22.28 11.91 -62.45
C ALA A 454 -22.10 12.60 -63.79
N TYR A 455 -22.00 11.82 -64.85
CA TYR A 455 -22.27 12.30 -66.19
C TYR A 455 -23.82 12.27 -66.38
N TYR A 456 -24.29 13.37 -66.75
CA TYR A 456 -25.55 13.90 -67.28
C TYR A 456 -26.26 14.82 -66.31
#